data_b3699b4f9eae0ebb8d2c6ce02ea05607
#
_entry.id   b3699b4f9eae0ebb8d2c6ce02ea05607
#
_cell.length_a   1.000
_cell.length_b   1.000
_cell.length_c   1.000
_cell.angle_alpha   90.00
_cell.angle_beta   90.00
_cell.angle_gamma   90.00
#
_symmetry.space_group_name_H-M   'P 1'
#
loop_
_entity.id
_entity.type
_entity.pdbx_description
1 polymer ?
#
loop_
_entity_poly.entity_id
_entity_poly.type
_entity_poly.pdbx_seq_one_letter_code
_entity_poly.pdbx_strand_id
1 'polypeptide(L)'
;NAREFVRELDLITDDNLFTKGAPLGEGLGRLFVVAGMVDSPRVRDSFPERIPDHQILSVVDWLSTKKPKMKTILVTKDVNLRMKARSIGLLCEDYINDKVINVDIFEKSNEVFEGIDPALIDRIYSSKEGLDINEFDFKDIIRPNECFVLKSDRSSVLARYNPFTHSICRVNKTRNYGIEPRNAEQSFAFEVLNDPNIKLVALTGKAGTGKTLLALAAALGKLTDYKQILLARPIVALSNKDLGFLPGDANEKVAPYMQPLFDNLNVIKHQFAANSSEVKRLEDMQKSEQLVIEALAFIRGRSLSETYCI
;
A
#
# COMPACT_ATOMS: atom_id res chain seq x y z
N ASN A 1 -1.08 -12.47 13.19
CA ASN A 1 -0.14 -11.91 14.14
C ASN A 1 0.58 -13.01 14.91
N ALA A 2 1.92 -12.89 15.16
CA ALA A 2 2.69 -14.01 15.77
C ALA A 2 2.10 -14.51 17.10
N ARG A 3 1.61 -13.61 17.97
CA ARG A 3 0.98 -13.99 19.24
C ARG A 3 -0.37 -14.71 19.04
N GLU A 4 -1.12 -14.35 18.06
CA GLU A 4 -2.41 -14.97 17.71
C GLU A 4 -2.17 -16.36 17.14
N PHE A 5 -1.23 -16.48 16.21
CA PHE A 5 -0.79 -17.76 15.67
C PHE A 5 -0.30 -18.73 16.76
N VAL A 6 0.50 -18.26 17.73
CA VAL A 6 0.96 -19.09 18.85
C VAL A 6 -0.22 -19.53 19.75
N ARG A 7 -1.22 -18.65 19.97
CA ARG A 7 -2.43 -19.02 20.70
C ARG A 7 -3.29 -20.05 19.96
N GLU A 8 -3.44 -19.88 18.65
CA GLU A 8 -4.14 -20.86 17.81
C GLU A 8 -3.42 -22.20 17.78
N LEU A 9 -2.09 -22.20 17.72
CA LEU A 9 -1.29 -23.42 17.87
C LEU A 9 -1.52 -24.09 19.21
N ASP A 10 -1.55 -23.35 20.29
CA ASP A 10 -1.76 -23.86 21.65
C ASP A 10 -3.15 -24.49 21.81
N LEU A 11 -4.15 -23.95 21.11
CA LEU A 11 -5.52 -24.50 21.09
C LEU A 11 -5.66 -25.80 20.27
N ILE A 12 -4.87 -25.95 19.21
CA ILE A 12 -4.97 -27.09 18.27
C ILE A 12 -4.04 -28.24 18.70
N THR A 13 -3.04 -27.96 19.53
CA THR A 13 -1.94 -28.89 19.81
C THR A 13 -1.98 -29.39 21.23
N ASP A 14 -1.68 -30.69 21.38
CA ASP A 14 -1.41 -31.36 22.62
C ASP A 14 0.12 -31.63 22.79
N ASP A 15 0.51 -32.32 23.83
CA ASP A 15 1.91 -32.74 24.10
C ASP A 15 2.56 -33.53 22.95
N ASN A 16 1.78 -33.96 21.95
CA ASN A 16 2.29 -34.72 20.82
C ASN A 16 2.91 -33.82 19.71
N LEU A 17 2.75 -32.49 19.76
CA LEU A 17 3.26 -31.55 18.75
C LEU A 17 4.76 -31.79 18.45
N PHE A 18 5.55 -32.04 19.46
CA PHE A 18 7.00 -32.24 19.37
C PHE A 18 7.44 -33.68 19.11
N THR A 19 6.51 -34.64 19.20
CA THR A 19 6.82 -36.10 19.15
C THR A 19 6.14 -36.79 17.97
N LYS A 20 4.82 -36.92 18.02
CA LYS A 20 4.00 -37.61 17.01
C LYS A 20 3.30 -36.63 16.01
N GLY A 21 3.38 -35.36 16.30
CA GLY A 21 2.67 -34.30 15.60
C GLY A 21 1.19 -34.22 15.97
N ALA A 22 0.64 -33.00 15.94
CA ALA A 22 -0.78 -32.72 16.15
C ALA A 22 -1.58 -32.87 14.84
N PRO A 23 -2.72 -33.59 14.80
CA PRO A 23 -3.55 -33.65 13.61
C PRO A 23 -4.22 -32.32 13.35
N LEU A 24 -4.27 -31.87 12.09
CA LEU A 24 -4.88 -30.60 11.70
C LEU A 24 -6.37 -30.69 11.38
N GLY A 25 -6.94 -31.91 11.41
CA GLY A 25 -8.34 -32.21 11.12
C GLY A 25 -8.49 -33.45 10.25
N GLU A 26 -9.75 -33.86 10.01
CA GLU A 26 -10.06 -35.01 9.18
C GLU A 26 -9.65 -34.76 7.71
N GLY A 27 -8.88 -35.68 7.14
CA GLY A 27 -8.32 -35.54 5.78
C GLY A 27 -7.16 -34.54 5.65
N LEU A 28 -6.81 -33.81 6.70
CA LEU A 28 -5.67 -32.90 6.76
C LEU A 28 -4.44 -33.63 7.32
N GLY A 29 -3.26 -33.03 7.13
CA GLY A 29 -2.01 -33.60 7.63
C GLY A 29 -1.83 -33.47 9.14
N ARG A 30 -0.59 -33.64 9.58
CA ARG A 30 -0.17 -33.42 10.99
C ARG A 30 0.86 -32.32 11.05
N LEU A 31 0.75 -31.48 12.06
CA LEU A 31 1.70 -30.44 12.37
C LEU A 31 2.77 -30.97 13.33
N PHE A 32 4.04 -30.73 13.00
CA PHE A 32 5.18 -31.04 13.84
C PHE A 32 6.00 -29.78 14.09
N VAL A 33 6.47 -29.63 15.31
CA VAL A 33 7.49 -28.63 15.64
C VAL A 33 8.77 -29.37 15.99
N VAL A 34 9.84 -29.06 15.26
CA VAL A 34 11.17 -29.60 15.52
C VAL A 34 11.93 -28.58 16.36
N ALA A 35 12.19 -28.93 17.62
CA ALA A 35 12.98 -28.12 18.52
C ALA A 35 14.46 -28.52 18.44
N GLY A 36 15.35 -27.56 18.62
CA GLY A 36 16.79 -27.77 18.66
C GLY A 36 17.52 -27.46 17.36
N MET A 37 18.84 -27.47 17.41
CA MET A 37 19.71 -27.26 16.24
C MET A 37 19.95 -28.57 15.53
N VAL A 38 19.70 -28.58 14.24
CA VAL A 38 20.00 -29.68 13.36
C VAL A 38 21.25 -29.29 12.55
N ASP A 39 22.29 -30.14 12.56
CA ASP A 39 23.47 -29.98 11.71
C ASP A 39 23.29 -30.78 10.42
N SER A 40 23.52 -30.11 9.29
CA SER A 40 23.61 -30.71 7.97
C SER A 40 25.01 -30.42 7.39
N PRO A 41 25.85 -31.44 7.22
CA PRO A 41 27.16 -31.25 6.57
C PRO A 41 27.03 -30.58 5.20
N ARG A 42 26.07 -30.98 4.40
CA ARG A 42 25.80 -30.43 3.06
C ARG A 42 25.53 -28.94 3.07
N VAL A 43 24.71 -28.47 4.02
CA VAL A 43 24.41 -27.04 4.17
C VAL A 43 25.61 -26.28 4.71
N ARG A 44 26.31 -26.84 5.71
CA ARG A 44 27.50 -26.24 6.29
C ARG A 44 28.64 -26.08 5.29
N ASP A 45 28.86 -27.09 4.44
CA ASP A 45 29.92 -27.04 3.43
C ASP A 45 29.61 -26.04 2.31
N SER A 46 28.32 -25.83 2.00
CA SER A 46 27.86 -24.84 1.01
C SER A 46 27.75 -23.43 1.58
N PHE A 47 27.39 -23.31 2.86
CA PHE A 47 27.11 -22.06 3.55
C PHE A 47 27.69 -22.09 4.98
N PRO A 48 28.95 -21.69 5.16
CA PRO A 48 29.66 -21.84 6.45
C PRO A 48 29.15 -20.92 7.57
N GLU A 49 28.41 -19.86 7.22
CA GLU A 49 27.88 -18.90 8.19
C GLU A 49 26.68 -19.50 8.96
N ARG A 50 26.63 -19.26 10.28
CA ARG A 50 25.49 -19.66 11.13
C ARG A 50 24.43 -18.55 11.20
N ILE A 51 23.63 -18.44 10.16
CA ILE A 51 22.48 -17.54 10.10
C ILE A 51 21.16 -18.34 10.11
N PRO A 52 20.02 -17.73 10.49
CA PRO A 52 18.72 -18.41 10.55
C PRO A 52 18.34 -19.14 9.27
N ASP A 53 18.60 -18.56 8.11
CA ASP A 53 18.35 -19.17 6.80
C ASP A 53 19.03 -20.55 6.66
N HIS A 54 20.31 -20.63 7.04
CA HIS A 54 21.09 -21.86 6.91
C HIS A 54 20.66 -22.91 7.92
N GLN A 55 20.11 -22.48 9.06
CA GLN A 55 19.51 -23.40 10.04
C GLN A 55 18.22 -24.00 9.48
N ILE A 56 17.37 -23.19 8.83
CA ILE A 56 16.16 -23.68 8.14
C ILE A 56 16.52 -24.69 7.06
N LEU A 57 17.52 -24.39 6.21
CA LEU A 57 18.00 -25.32 5.18
C LEU A 57 18.52 -26.63 5.78
N SER A 58 19.22 -26.55 6.91
CA SER A 58 19.71 -27.74 7.62
C SER A 58 18.60 -28.66 8.10
N VAL A 59 17.48 -28.09 8.58
CA VAL A 59 16.29 -28.86 8.96
C VAL A 59 15.68 -29.55 7.74
N VAL A 60 15.56 -28.83 6.62
CA VAL A 60 14.97 -29.38 5.37
C VAL A 60 15.84 -30.52 4.82
N ASP A 61 17.14 -30.34 4.76
CA ASP A 61 18.08 -31.37 4.31
C ASP A 61 18.06 -32.61 5.22
N TRP A 62 18.08 -32.40 6.53
CA TRP A 62 17.97 -33.47 7.53
C TRP A 62 16.66 -34.25 7.39
N LEU A 63 15.52 -33.58 7.20
CA LEU A 63 14.23 -34.23 6.99
C LEU A 63 14.23 -35.07 5.70
N SER A 64 14.75 -34.53 4.61
CA SER A 64 14.84 -35.24 3.33
C SER A 64 15.69 -36.49 3.43
N THR A 65 16.77 -36.44 4.20
CA THR A 65 17.70 -37.56 4.43
C THR A 65 17.09 -38.60 5.36
N LYS A 66 16.45 -38.17 6.44
CA LYS A 66 15.83 -39.12 7.42
C LYS A 66 14.57 -39.81 6.91
N LYS A 67 13.83 -39.15 6.01
CA LYS A 67 12.57 -39.67 5.48
C LYS A 67 12.58 -39.70 3.95
N PRO A 68 13.46 -40.49 3.32
CA PRO A 68 13.67 -40.46 1.85
C PRO A 68 12.45 -40.91 1.04
N LYS A 69 11.48 -41.60 1.69
CA LYS A 69 10.20 -41.99 1.06
C LYS A 69 9.17 -40.87 1.06
N MET A 70 9.41 -39.76 1.79
CA MET A 70 8.53 -38.61 1.84
C MET A 70 9.13 -37.47 1.04
N LYS A 71 8.31 -36.83 0.19
CA LYS A 71 8.69 -35.61 -0.51
C LYS A 71 8.77 -34.46 0.48
N THR A 72 9.99 -33.96 0.74
CA THR A 72 10.21 -32.78 1.59
C THR A 72 10.28 -31.52 0.73
N ILE A 73 9.46 -30.52 1.04
CA ILE A 73 9.39 -29.25 0.29
C ILE A 73 9.55 -28.11 1.29
N LEU A 74 10.50 -27.21 1.02
CA LEU A 74 10.60 -25.93 1.74
C LEU A 74 9.59 -24.95 1.14
N VAL A 75 8.67 -24.46 1.96
CA VAL A 75 7.73 -23.41 1.56
C VAL A 75 8.14 -22.10 2.22
N THR A 76 8.47 -21.08 1.44
CA THR A 76 8.89 -19.77 1.95
C THR A 76 8.67 -18.66 0.94
N LYS A 77 8.36 -17.45 1.43
CA LYS A 77 8.31 -16.22 0.62
C LYS A 77 9.68 -15.66 0.27
N ASP A 78 10.70 -15.99 1.04
CA ASP A 78 12.04 -15.46 0.83
C ASP A 78 12.66 -16.06 -0.43
N VAL A 79 12.84 -15.19 -1.43
CA VAL A 79 13.43 -15.56 -2.73
C VAL A 79 14.87 -16.04 -2.54
N ASN A 80 15.65 -15.37 -1.67
CA ASN A 80 17.06 -15.71 -1.45
C ASN A 80 17.17 -17.10 -0.79
N LEU A 81 16.30 -17.38 0.18
CA LEU A 81 16.25 -18.69 0.83
C LEU A 81 15.85 -19.79 -0.18
N ARG A 82 14.88 -19.52 -1.09
CA ARG A 82 14.55 -20.46 -2.18
C ARG A 82 15.71 -20.70 -3.14
N MET A 83 16.44 -19.64 -3.50
CA MET A 83 17.62 -19.77 -4.38
C MET A 83 18.73 -20.59 -3.72
N LYS A 84 19.02 -20.34 -2.44
CA LYS A 84 19.97 -21.15 -1.66
C LYS A 84 19.52 -22.62 -1.57
N ALA A 85 18.24 -22.89 -1.31
CA ALA A 85 17.70 -24.25 -1.29
C ALA A 85 17.90 -24.98 -2.62
N ARG A 86 17.60 -24.32 -3.73
CA ARG A 86 17.80 -24.88 -5.09
C ARG A 86 19.27 -25.16 -5.40
N SER A 87 20.17 -24.26 -4.98
CA SER A 87 21.60 -24.42 -5.24
C SER A 87 22.20 -25.69 -4.64
N ILE A 88 21.61 -26.18 -3.54
CA ILE A 88 21.97 -27.45 -2.89
C ILE A 88 21.00 -28.58 -3.20
N GLY A 89 20.11 -28.42 -4.22
CA GLY A 89 19.21 -29.46 -4.72
C GLY A 89 18.03 -29.77 -3.79
N LEU A 90 17.64 -28.88 -2.89
CA LEU A 90 16.43 -29.02 -2.08
C LEU A 90 15.21 -28.53 -2.86
N LEU A 91 14.07 -29.23 -2.70
CA LEU A 91 12.81 -28.80 -3.29
C LEU A 91 12.26 -27.62 -2.51
N CYS A 92 11.83 -26.58 -3.23
CA CYS A 92 11.24 -25.42 -2.60
C CYS A 92 10.14 -24.78 -3.45
N GLU A 93 9.15 -24.23 -2.78
CA GLU A 93 7.99 -23.57 -3.37
C GLU A 93 7.75 -22.20 -2.72
N ASP A 94 7.05 -21.32 -3.43
CA ASP A 94 6.63 -20.03 -2.90
C ASP A 94 5.34 -20.20 -2.08
N TYR A 95 5.21 -19.44 -0.99
CA TYR A 95 3.95 -19.35 -0.26
C TYR A 95 3.03 -18.36 -0.96
N ILE A 96 2.00 -18.86 -1.64
CA ILE A 96 1.14 -18.06 -2.52
C ILE A 96 -0.22 -17.67 -1.92
N ASN A 97 -0.62 -18.27 -0.78
CA ASN A 97 -1.98 -18.10 -0.22
C ASN A 97 -2.32 -16.68 0.26
N ASP A 98 -1.35 -15.80 0.41
CA ASP A 98 -1.55 -14.39 0.77
C ASP A 98 -1.19 -13.43 -0.37
N LYS A 99 -0.88 -13.94 -1.55
CA LYS A 99 -0.76 -13.10 -2.75
C LYS A 99 -2.16 -12.68 -3.18
N VAL A 100 -2.34 -11.36 -3.32
CA VAL A 100 -3.48 -10.84 -4.08
C VAL A 100 -3.34 -11.39 -5.50
N ILE A 101 -4.22 -12.32 -5.86
CA ILE A 101 -4.15 -13.08 -7.13
C ILE A 101 -4.38 -12.15 -8.34
N ASN A 102 -4.93 -10.97 -8.12
CA ASN A 102 -5.28 -10.05 -9.20
C ASN A 102 -4.67 -8.66 -8.93
N VAL A 103 -3.39 -8.51 -9.30
CA VAL A 103 -2.68 -7.21 -9.29
C VAL A 103 -3.15 -6.33 -10.44
N ASP A 104 -3.76 -6.90 -11.48
CA ASP A 104 -4.28 -6.20 -12.66
C ASP A 104 -5.33 -5.13 -12.33
N ILE A 105 -6.00 -5.26 -11.15
CA ILE A 105 -6.92 -4.23 -10.63
C ILE A 105 -6.20 -2.90 -10.40
N PHE A 106 -4.90 -2.93 -10.07
CA PHE A 106 -4.09 -1.73 -9.81
C PHE A 106 -3.35 -1.21 -11.04
N GLU A 107 -3.33 -1.97 -12.13
CA GLU A 107 -2.67 -1.61 -13.39
C GLU A 107 -3.65 -1.17 -14.47
N LYS A 108 -4.96 -1.19 -14.21
CA LYS A 108 -5.95 -0.67 -15.16
C LYS A 108 -5.65 0.80 -15.44
N SER A 109 -5.35 1.10 -16.69
CA SER A 109 -5.44 2.46 -17.22
C SER A 109 -6.89 2.93 -17.13
N ASN A 110 -7.09 4.24 -16.98
CA ASN A 110 -8.44 4.81 -16.99
C ASN A 110 -9.23 4.33 -18.20
N GLU A 111 -10.46 3.91 -18.00
CA GLU A 111 -11.32 3.50 -19.11
C GLU A 111 -11.61 4.70 -20.00
N VAL A 112 -11.59 4.48 -21.32
CA VAL A 112 -11.95 5.47 -22.33
C VAL A 112 -13.16 4.95 -23.08
N PHE A 113 -14.27 5.63 -22.95
CA PHE A 113 -15.48 5.35 -23.71
C PHE A 113 -15.46 6.19 -24.98
N GLU A 114 -15.26 5.55 -26.13
CA GLU A 114 -15.22 6.17 -27.44
C GLU A 114 -16.60 6.14 -28.11
N GLY A 115 -16.81 7.01 -29.11
CA GLY A 115 -18.06 7.06 -29.86
C GLY A 115 -19.22 7.73 -29.11
N ILE A 116 -18.93 8.52 -28.09
CA ILE A 116 -19.96 9.25 -27.33
C ILE A 116 -20.54 10.37 -28.19
N ASP A 117 -21.87 10.57 -28.14
CA ASP A 117 -22.54 11.67 -28.81
C ASP A 117 -21.93 13.03 -28.37
N PRO A 118 -21.42 13.86 -29.30
CA PRO A 118 -20.91 15.19 -29.00
C PRO A 118 -21.89 16.04 -28.17
N ALA A 119 -23.20 15.91 -28.41
CA ALA A 119 -24.23 16.64 -27.66
C ALA A 119 -24.25 16.24 -26.15
N LEU A 120 -23.98 14.98 -25.81
CA LEU A 120 -23.84 14.56 -24.42
C LEU A 120 -22.61 15.18 -23.76
N ILE A 121 -21.49 15.25 -24.49
CA ILE A 121 -20.27 15.90 -23.99
C ILE A 121 -20.51 17.37 -23.73
N ASP A 122 -21.14 18.08 -24.64
CA ASP A 122 -21.46 19.50 -24.50
C ASP A 122 -22.41 19.75 -23.31
N ARG A 123 -23.36 18.86 -23.08
CA ARG A 123 -24.26 18.93 -21.92
C ARG A 123 -23.50 18.69 -20.61
N ILE A 124 -22.54 17.74 -20.56
CA ILE A 124 -21.68 17.54 -19.38
C ILE A 124 -20.85 18.80 -19.09
N TYR A 125 -20.34 19.47 -20.12
CA TYR A 125 -19.60 20.73 -19.95
C TYR A 125 -20.47 21.85 -19.38
N SER A 126 -21.74 21.88 -19.74
CA SER A 126 -22.69 22.93 -19.36
C SER A 126 -23.36 22.66 -18.02
N SER A 127 -23.44 21.38 -17.59
CA SER A 127 -24.09 20.98 -16.34
C SER A 127 -23.17 21.16 -15.14
N LYS A 128 -23.70 21.73 -14.05
CA LYS A 128 -23.00 21.78 -12.75
C LYS A 128 -23.17 20.50 -11.94
N GLU A 129 -24.27 19.81 -12.12
CA GLU A 129 -24.67 18.62 -11.33
C GLU A 129 -24.36 17.29 -12.06
N GLY A 130 -23.88 17.38 -13.29
CA GLY A 130 -23.68 16.24 -14.16
C GLY A 130 -24.94 15.84 -14.93
N LEU A 131 -24.91 14.67 -15.57
CA LEU A 131 -26.02 14.05 -16.30
C LEU A 131 -26.39 12.73 -15.65
N ASP A 132 -27.66 12.37 -15.68
CA ASP A 132 -28.14 11.09 -15.16
C ASP A 132 -27.41 9.93 -15.84
N ILE A 133 -26.93 8.94 -15.08
CA ILE A 133 -26.23 7.78 -15.62
C ILE A 133 -27.09 6.98 -16.61
N ASN A 134 -28.42 7.04 -16.50
CA ASN A 134 -29.34 6.35 -17.40
C ASN A 134 -29.33 6.89 -18.84
N GLU A 135 -28.74 8.05 -19.06
CA GLU A 135 -28.55 8.62 -20.39
C GLU A 135 -27.37 7.97 -21.16
N PHE A 136 -26.63 7.04 -20.52
CA PHE A 136 -25.45 6.43 -21.07
C PHE A 136 -25.59 4.92 -21.22
N ASP A 137 -25.20 4.37 -22.37
CA ASP A 137 -25.30 2.95 -22.69
C ASP A 137 -24.39 2.05 -21.86
N PHE A 138 -23.36 2.62 -21.22
CA PHE A 138 -22.39 1.89 -20.40
C PHE A 138 -22.71 1.89 -18.90
N LYS A 139 -23.89 2.31 -18.49
CA LYS A 139 -24.32 2.42 -17.08
C LYS A 139 -24.10 1.14 -16.24
N ASP A 140 -24.26 -0.02 -16.86
CA ASP A 140 -24.18 -1.32 -16.17
C ASP A 140 -22.74 -1.79 -15.91
N ILE A 141 -21.75 -1.11 -16.51
CA ILE A 141 -20.33 -1.47 -16.40
C ILE A 141 -19.57 -0.56 -15.44
N ILE A 142 -20.10 0.63 -15.15
CA ILE A 142 -19.43 1.64 -14.31
C ILE A 142 -19.60 1.33 -12.83
N ARG A 143 -18.48 1.47 -12.11
CA ARG A 143 -18.44 1.30 -10.65
C ARG A 143 -18.62 2.63 -9.92
N PRO A 144 -19.13 2.61 -8.67
CA PRO A 144 -19.18 3.80 -7.83
C PRO A 144 -17.83 4.53 -7.74
N ASN A 145 -17.86 5.85 -7.96
CA ASN A 145 -16.69 6.74 -7.98
C ASN A 145 -15.66 6.46 -9.09
N GLU A 146 -16.01 5.65 -10.07
CA GLU A 146 -15.12 5.39 -11.19
C GLU A 146 -14.89 6.66 -12.03
N CYS A 147 -13.63 6.90 -12.37
CA CYS A 147 -13.17 8.00 -13.20
C CYS A 147 -12.77 7.47 -14.58
N PHE A 148 -13.17 8.15 -15.63
CA PHE A 148 -12.99 7.73 -17.01
C PHE A 148 -12.95 8.92 -17.97
N VAL A 149 -12.60 8.66 -19.23
CA VAL A 149 -12.60 9.65 -20.31
C VAL A 149 -13.75 9.34 -21.24
N LEU A 150 -14.61 10.30 -21.50
CA LEU A 150 -15.60 10.23 -22.59
C LEU A 150 -15.04 10.93 -23.80
N LYS A 151 -15.10 10.27 -24.96
CA LYS A 151 -14.51 10.76 -26.20
C LYS A 151 -15.49 10.65 -27.36
N SER A 152 -15.68 11.75 -28.07
CA SER A 152 -16.33 11.80 -29.38
C SER A 152 -15.28 12.04 -30.48
N ASP A 153 -15.73 12.16 -31.73
CA ASP A 153 -14.89 12.54 -32.88
C ASP A 153 -14.32 13.94 -32.76
N ARG A 154 -14.93 14.82 -31.96
CA ARG A 154 -14.59 16.26 -31.89
C ARG A 154 -14.04 16.71 -30.56
N SER A 155 -14.41 16.03 -29.48
CA SER A 155 -14.10 16.49 -28.14
C SER A 155 -13.95 15.33 -27.16
N SER A 156 -13.36 15.61 -26.01
CA SER A 156 -13.29 14.65 -24.89
C SER A 156 -13.49 15.38 -23.57
N VAL A 157 -14.01 14.66 -22.58
CA VAL A 157 -14.22 15.17 -21.23
C VAL A 157 -13.74 14.13 -20.21
N LEU A 158 -13.07 14.61 -19.16
CA LEU A 158 -12.80 13.82 -17.98
C LEU A 158 -14.07 13.76 -17.12
N ALA A 159 -14.48 12.58 -16.75
CA ALA A 159 -15.73 12.37 -16.03
C ALA A 159 -15.56 11.40 -14.85
N ARG A 160 -16.45 11.51 -13.87
CA ARG A 160 -16.59 10.59 -12.74
C ARG A 160 -18.06 10.24 -12.54
N TYR A 161 -18.33 8.98 -12.27
CA TYR A 161 -19.65 8.58 -11.77
C TYR A 161 -19.78 8.90 -10.28
N ASN A 162 -20.75 9.75 -9.94
CA ASN A 162 -21.09 10.06 -8.57
C ASN A 162 -22.26 9.16 -8.12
N PRO A 163 -22.03 8.18 -7.23
CA PRO A 163 -23.09 7.25 -6.80
C PRO A 163 -24.12 7.89 -5.88
N PHE A 164 -23.85 9.05 -5.27
CA PHE A 164 -24.78 9.75 -4.39
C PHE A 164 -25.86 10.51 -5.15
N THR A 165 -25.49 11.03 -6.31
CA THR A 165 -26.41 11.78 -7.19
C THR A 165 -26.85 10.97 -8.41
N HIS A 166 -26.36 9.74 -8.56
CA HIS A 166 -26.56 8.89 -9.75
C HIS A 166 -26.22 9.60 -11.07
N SER A 167 -25.21 10.46 -11.05
CA SER A 167 -24.86 11.28 -12.21
C SER A 167 -23.40 11.11 -12.63
N ILE A 168 -23.16 11.34 -13.92
CA ILE A 168 -21.83 11.47 -14.51
C ILE A 168 -21.45 12.94 -14.49
N CYS A 169 -20.48 13.28 -13.65
CA CYS A 169 -20.01 14.63 -13.42
C CYS A 169 -18.70 14.88 -14.16
N ARG A 170 -18.55 16.11 -14.69
CA ARG A 170 -17.28 16.54 -15.25
C ARG A 170 -16.20 16.64 -14.18
N VAL A 171 -15.02 16.12 -14.45
CA VAL A 171 -13.81 16.33 -13.64
C VAL A 171 -13.04 17.54 -14.17
N ASN A 172 -12.87 18.53 -13.30
CA ASN A 172 -12.15 19.75 -13.64
C ASN A 172 -10.67 19.64 -13.26
N LYS A 173 -9.79 20.33 -13.98
CA LYS A 173 -8.42 20.53 -13.56
C LYS A 173 -8.37 21.53 -12.42
N THR A 174 -8.44 21.01 -11.20
CA THR A 174 -8.46 21.84 -9.98
C THR A 174 -7.04 21.99 -9.45
N ARG A 175 -6.61 23.23 -9.20
CA ARG A 175 -5.36 23.52 -8.53
C ARG A 175 -5.55 23.36 -7.01
N ASN A 176 -4.74 22.54 -6.36
CA ASN A 176 -4.77 22.33 -4.92
C ASN A 176 -3.46 22.82 -4.31
N TYR A 177 -3.55 23.78 -3.42
CA TYR A 177 -2.44 24.39 -2.70
C TYR A 177 -1.18 24.60 -3.57
N GLY A 178 -1.36 25.27 -4.70
CA GLY A 178 -0.31 25.57 -5.67
C GLY A 178 0.02 24.46 -6.67
N ILE A 179 -0.41 23.23 -6.45
CA ILE A 179 -0.14 22.10 -7.33
C ILE A 179 -1.26 21.94 -8.36
N GLU A 180 -0.88 21.88 -9.64
CA GLU A 180 -1.78 21.62 -10.77
C GLU A 180 -1.61 20.19 -11.31
N PRO A 181 -2.71 19.50 -11.66
CA PRO A 181 -2.62 18.19 -12.27
C PRO A 181 -2.01 18.28 -13.68
N ARG A 182 -1.07 17.40 -13.98
CA ARG A 182 -0.35 17.36 -15.27
C ARG A 182 -1.00 16.44 -16.31
N ASN A 183 -1.81 15.49 -15.85
CA ASN A 183 -2.48 14.50 -16.69
C ASN A 183 -3.88 14.17 -16.14
N ALA A 184 -4.61 13.29 -16.82
CA ALA A 184 -5.96 12.88 -16.45
C ALA A 184 -5.99 12.18 -15.09
N GLU A 185 -5.04 11.27 -14.83
CA GLU A 185 -4.94 10.49 -13.60
C GLU A 185 -4.76 11.38 -12.37
N GLN A 186 -3.94 12.42 -12.49
CA GLN A 186 -3.76 13.39 -11.40
C GLN A 186 -5.00 14.27 -11.21
N SER A 187 -5.74 14.58 -12.27
CA SER A 187 -7.04 15.28 -12.19
C SER A 187 -8.07 14.41 -11.47
N PHE A 188 -8.13 13.12 -11.79
CA PHE A 188 -8.98 12.13 -11.10
C PHE A 188 -8.60 11.96 -9.64
N ALA A 189 -7.29 11.90 -9.34
CA ALA A 189 -6.81 11.83 -7.96
C ALA A 189 -7.29 13.06 -7.15
N PHE A 190 -7.16 14.27 -7.67
CA PHE A 190 -7.66 15.46 -6.99
C PHE A 190 -9.19 15.47 -6.84
N GLU A 191 -9.91 15.00 -7.84
CA GLU A 191 -11.38 14.90 -7.79
C GLU A 191 -11.82 14.04 -6.59
N VAL A 192 -11.29 12.82 -6.46
CA VAL A 192 -11.68 11.91 -5.38
C VAL A 192 -11.12 12.31 -4.02
N LEU A 193 -9.92 12.89 -3.96
CA LEU A 193 -9.32 13.40 -2.72
C LEU A 193 -10.06 14.62 -2.17
N ASN A 194 -10.68 15.40 -3.05
CA ASN A 194 -11.45 16.59 -2.66
C ASN A 194 -12.91 16.30 -2.31
N ASP A 195 -13.44 15.13 -2.64
CA ASP A 195 -14.83 14.78 -2.30
C ASP A 195 -14.97 14.39 -0.82
N PRO A 196 -15.73 15.14 0.00
CA PRO A 196 -15.88 14.83 1.42
C PRO A 196 -16.66 13.53 1.69
N ASN A 197 -17.39 13.02 0.71
CA ASN A 197 -18.14 11.77 0.82
C ASN A 197 -17.23 10.53 0.65
N ILE A 198 -16.09 10.68 0.01
CA ILE A 198 -15.11 9.60 -0.15
C ILE A 198 -14.16 9.59 1.06
N LYS A 199 -14.33 8.60 1.94
CA LYS A 199 -13.60 8.52 3.22
C LYS A 199 -12.25 7.83 3.12
N LEU A 200 -12.02 7.03 2.07
CA LEU A 200 -10.77 6.30 1.85
C LEU A 200 -10.39 6.36 0.37
N VAL A 201 -9.21 6.87 0.09
CA VAL A 201 -8.63 6.92 -1.26
C VAL A 201 -7.29 6.20 -1.27
N ALA A 202 -7.13 5.24 -2.16
CA ALA A 202 -5.86 4.56 -2.41
C ALA A 202 -5.24 5.05 -3.72
N LEU A 203 -4.07 5.68 -3.66
CA LEU A 203 -3.31 6.11 -4.83
C LEU A 203 -2.23 5.09 -5.16
N THR A 204 -2.37 4.40 -6.27
CA THR A 204 -1.39 3.43 -6.78
C THR A 204 -0.61 4.00 -7.97
N GLY A 205 0.54 3.43 -8.27
CA GLY A 205 1.35 3.84 -9.41
C GLY A 205 2.86 3.76 -9.14
N LYS A 206 3.66 3.91 -10.19
CA LYS A 206 5.13 3.85 -10.14
C LYS A 206 5.72 4.94 -9.24
N ALA A 207 6.96 4.77 -8.81
CA ALA A 207 7.70 5.80 -8.08
C ALA A 207 7.82 7.08 -8.93
N GLY A 208 7.78 8.25 -8.28
CA GLY A 208 7.91 9.54 -8.98
C GLY A 208 6.65 10.06 -9.68
N THR A 209 5.50 9.38 -9.58
CA THR A 209 4.24 9.83 -10.20
C THR A 209 3.49 10.91 -9.41
N GLY A 210 4.04 11.37 -8.28
CA GLY A 210 3.49 12.48 -7.49
C GLY A 210 2.40 12.10 -6.49
N LYS A 211 2.14 10.82 -6.20
CA LYS A 211 1.07 10.36 -5.29
C LYS A 211 1.04 11.10 -3.94
N THR A 212 2.17 11.11 -3.24
CA THR A 212 2.28 11.78 -1.93
C THR A 212 2.12 13.29 -2.05
N LEU A 213 2.67 13.90 -3.12
CA LEU A 213 2.54 15.32 -3.38
C LEU A 213 1.08 15.73 -3.61
N LEU A 214 0.33 14.95 -4.42
CA LEU A 214 -1.09 15.20 -4.69
C LEU A 214 -1.93 15.05 -3.42
N ALA A 215 -1.72 13.97 -2.65
CA ALA A 215 -2.44 13.74 -1.41
C ALA A 215 -2.20 14.88 -0.40
N LEU A 216 -0.94 15.31 -0.24
CA LEU A 216 -0.59 16.42 0.65
C LEU A 216 -1.18 17.76 0.17
N ALA A 217 -1.12 18.05 -1.14
CA ALA A 217 -1.70 19.27 -1.70
C ALA A 217 -3.23 19.32 -1.52
N ALA A 218 -3.92 18.21 -1.72
CA ALA A 218 -5.36 18.10 -1.49
C ALA A 218 -5.71 18.32 -0.01
N ALA A 219 -4.97 17.66 0.92
CA ALA A 219 -5.20 17.82 2.35
C ALA A 219 -4.99 19.27 2.83
N LEU A 220 -3.93 19.93 2.34
CA LEU A 220 -3.65 21.33 2.67
C LEU A 220 -4.76 22.28 2.18
N GLY A 221 -5.45 21.92 1.08
CA GLY A 221 -6.63 22.65 0.61
C GLY A 221 -7.87 22.52 1.51
N LYS A 222 -7.89 21.51 2.41
CA LYS A 222 -9.04 21.17 3.27
C LYS A 222 -8.85 21.50 4.74
N LEU A 223 -7.98 22.42 5.06
CA LEU A 223 -7.64 22.83 6.42
C LEU A 223 -8.81 23.38 7.26
N THR A 224 -9.89 23.79 6.63
CA THR A 224 -11.11 24.23 7.31
C THR A 224 -11.97 23.09 7.78
N ASP A 225 -11.81 21.90 7.18
CA ASP A 225 -12.68 20.75 7.38
C ASP A 225 -12.13 19.78 8.43
N TYR A 226 -10.82 19.87 8.73
CA TYR A 226 -10.11 18.98 9.63
C TYR A 226 -9.26 19.75 10.64
N LYS A 227 -9.18 19.24 11.86
CA LYS A 227 -8.35 19.85 12.92
C LYS A 227 -6.85 19.60 12.71
N GLN A 228 -6.54 18.46 12.09
CA GLN A 228 -5.15 18.03 11.90
C GLN A 228 -4.97 17.32 10.56
N ILE A 229 -3.84 17.52 9.92
CA ILE A 229 -3.32 16.71 8.82
C ILE A 229 -2.19 15.85 9.37
N LEU A 230 -2.31 14.55 9.24
CA LEU A 230 -1.31 13.58 9.67
C LEU A 230 -0.72 12.90 8.44
N LEU A 231 0.53 13.18 8.15
CA LEU A 231 1.30 12.54 7.09
C LEU A 231 2.17 11.44 7.71
N ALA A 232 1.81 10.18 7.46
CA ALA A 232 2.44 9.03 8.06
C ALA A 232 3.15 8.15 7.04
N ARG A 233 4.31 7.62 7.41
CA ARG A 233 5.07 6.70 6.57
C ARG A 233 5.50 5.48 7.36
N PRO A 234 5.31 4.24 6.82
CA PRO A 234 5.94 3.07 7.40
C PRO A 234 7.47 3.16 7.25
N ILE A 235 8.18 2.85 8.32
CA ILE A 235 9.63 2.72 8.29
C ILE A 235 9.94 1.30 7.87
N VAL A 236 10.54 1.14 6.69
CA VAL A 236 11.11 -0.12 6.23
C VAL A 236 12.62 0.05 6.28
N ALA A 237 13.29 -0.71 7.15
CA ALA A 237 14.73 -0.71 7.21
C ALA A 237 15.30 -1.18 5.86
N LEU A 238 16.10 -0.34 5.22
CA LEU A 238 16.74 -0.63 3.91
C LEU A 238 17.85 -1.69 4.01
N SER A 239 18.20 -2.09 5.22
CA SER A 239 19.15 -3.16 5.50
C SER A 239 18.62 -4.02 6.65
N ASN A 240 19.04 -5.28 6.73
CA ASN A 240 18.71 -6.21 7.83
C ASN A 240 19.21 -5.75 9.23
N LYS A 241 19.60 -4.49 9.38
CA LYS A 241 19.95 -3.90 10.66
C LYS A 241 18.70 -3.23 11.22
N ASP A 242 18.27 -3.71 12.38
CA ASP A 242 17.20 -3.07 13.15
C ASP A 242 17.53 -1.60 13.44
N LEU A 243 16.52 -0.75 13.44
CA LEU A 243 16.63 0.68 13.83
C LEU A 243 17.40 0.86 15.17
N GLY A 244 17.43 -0.17 16.01
CA GLY A 244 18.17 -0.19 17.27
C GLY A 244 19.68 0.02 17.14
N PHE A 245 20.28 -0.33 16.00
CA PHE A 245 21.74 -0.17 15.77
C PHE A 245 22.16 1.22 15.26
N LEU A 246 21.22 2.09 14.92
CA LEU A 246 21.55 3.46 14.51
C LEU A 246 21.88 4.31 15.75
N PRO A 247 22.91 5.19 15.71
CA PRO A 247 23.19 6.14 16.79
C PRO A 247 22.08 7.20 16.87
N GLY A 248 21.85 7.74 18.07
CA GLY A 248 20.89 8.80 18.31
C GLY A 248 19.60 8.34 19.01
N ASP A 249 18.73 9.28 19.32
CA ASP A 249 17.41 9.03 19.89
C ASP A 249 16.42 8.47 18.84
N ALA A 250 15.19 8.14 19.23
CA ALA A 250 14.19 7.55 18.33
C ALA A 250 13.85 8.49 17.16
N ASN A 251 13.80 9.80 17.40
CA ASN A 251 13.45 10.79 16.38
C ASN A 251 14.61 11.00 15.39
N GLU A 252 15.84 11.06 15.89
CA GLU A 252 17.04 11.16 15.06
C GLU A 252 17.21 9.95 14.13
N LYS A 253 16.90 8.76 14.62
CA LYS A 253 16.93 7.52 13.82
C LYS A 253 15.88 7.47 12.72
N VAL A 254 14.74 8.10 12.95
CA VAL A 254 13.58 8.12 12.02
C VAL A 254 13.68 9.25 11.01
N ALA A 255 14.33 10.37 11.34
CA ALA A 255 14.42 11.57 10.51
C ALA A 255 14.81 11.31 9.04
N PRO A 256 15.84 10.49 8.70
CA PRO A 256 16.19 10.22 7.31
C PRO A 256 15.08 9.56 6.50
N TYR A 257 14.23 8.75 7.16
CA TYR A 257 13.11 8.08 6.48
C TYR A 257 11.94 9.04 6.22
N MET A 258 11.85 10.12 6.97
CA MET A 258 10.82 11.16 6.81
C MET A 258 11.20 12.22 5.79
N GLN A 259 12.49 12.32 5.42
CA GLN A 259 13.00 13.34 4.48
C GLN A 259 12.17 13.44 3.19
N PRO A 260 11.76 12.35 2.49
CA PRO A 260 10.95 12.45 1.29
C PRO A 260 9.58 13.13 1.49
N LEU A 261 9.06 13.12 2.72
CA LEU A 261 7.80 13.81 3.04
C LEU A 261 8.03 15.31 3.19
N PHE A 262 9.12 15.70 3.83
CA PHE A 262 9.56 17.11 3.91
C PHE A 262 9.91 17.67 2.54
N ASP A 263 10.49 16.87 1.64
CA ASP A 263 10.80 17.27 0.28
C ASP A 263 9.52 17.61 -0.50
N ASN A 264 8.45 16.81 -0.37
CA ASN A 264 7.15 17.12 -0.96
C ASN A 264 6.56 18.42 -0.41
N LEU A 265 6.69 18.65 0.91
CA LEU A 265 6.24 19.90 1.54
C LEU A 265 7.03 21.10 1.00
N ASN A 266 8.35 20.97 0.80
CA ASN A 266 9.18 21.99 0.20
C ASN A 266 8.80 22.28 -1.25
N VAL A 267 8.48 21.26 -2.05
CA VAL A 267 7.96 21.43 -3.40
C VAL A 267 6.68 22.29 -3.40
N ILE A 268 5.78 22.05 -2.45
CA ILE A 268 4.56 22.86 -2.29
C ILE A 268 4.90 24.29 -1.85
N LYS A 269 5.80 24.48 -0.88
CA LYS A 269 6.24 25.81 -0.43
C LYS A 269 6.79 26.64 -1.60
N HIS A 270 7.58 26.01 -2.47
CA HIS A 270 8.17 26.68 -3.64
C HIS A 270 7.15 27.09 -4.73
N GLN A 271 5.89 26.67 -4.64
CA GLN A 271 4.83 27.19 -5.53
C GLN A 271 4.40 28.62 -5.18
N PHE A 272 4.83 29.13 -4.03
CA PHE A 272 4.45 30.44 -3.50
C PHE A 272 5.68 31.31 -3.27
N ALA A 273 5.48 32.63 -3.22
CA ALA A 273 6.55 33.55 -2.82
C ALA A 273 6.96 33.29 -1.35
N ALA A 274 8.25 33.41 -1.04
CA ALA A 274 8.81 33.06 0.28
C ALA A 274 8.10 33.75 1.46
N ASN A 275 7.59 34.98 1.27
CA ASN A 275 6.90 35.73 2.32
C ASN A 275 5.36 35.71 2.18
N SER A 276 4.82 34.81 1.36
CA SER A 276 3.37 34.72 1.14
C SER A 276 2.62 34.23 2.40
N SER A 277 1.31 34.51 2.43
CA SER A 277 0.42 34.03 3.49
C SER A 277 0.37 32.52 3.57
N GLU A 278 0.46 31.85 2.44
CA GLU A 278 0.43 30.40 2.29
C GLU A 278 1.65 29.72 2.95
N VAL A 279 2.86 30.28 2.71
CA VAL A 279 4.09 29.78 3.33
C VAL A 279 4.07 29.98 4.84
N LYS A 280 3.69 31.18 5.31
CA LYS A 280 3.55 31.44 6.74
C LYS A 280 2.54 30.52 7.40
N ARG A 281 1.40 30.28 6.75
CA ARG A 281 0.38 29.36 7.25
C ARG A 281 0.93 27.93 7.40
N LEU A 282 1.70 27.44 6.42
CA LEU A 282 2.34 26.12 6.52
C LEU A 282 3.32 26.01 7.70
N GLU A 283 4.09 27.07 7.95
CA GLU A 283 5.02 27.11 9.07
C GLU A 283 4.28 27.15 10.42
N ASP A 284 3.22 27.92 10.50
CA ASP A 284 2.40 28.00 11.71
C ASP A 284 1.70 26.68 12.00
N MET A 285 1.22 25.97 10.95
CA MET A 285 0.64 24.63 11.08
C MET A 285 1.63 23.58 11.60
N GLN A 286 2.88 23.65 11.17
CA GLN A 286 3.92 22.76 11.69
C GLN A 286 4.23 23.07 13.17
N LYS A 287 4.24 24.34 13.58
CA LYS A 287 4.48 24.76 14.96
C LYS A 287 3.30 24.43 15.89
N SER A 288 2.07 24.52 15.38
CA SER A 288 0.84 24.26 16.14
C SER A 288 0.38 22.80 16.10
N GLU A 289 1.17 21.89 15.55
CA GLU A 289 0.84 20.47 15.37
C GLU A 289 -0.44 20.21 14.54
N GLN A 290 -0.87 21.20 13.76
CA GLN A 290 -1.94 21.01 12.78
C GLN A 290 -1.46 20.23 11.55
N LEU A 291 -0.18 20.27 11.23
CA LEU A 291 0.47 19.43 10.24
C LEU A 291 1.56 18.60 10.94
N VAL A 292 1.29 17.31 11.10
CA VAL A 292 2.19 16.36 11.74
C VAL A 292 2.77 15.42 10.70
N ILE A 293 4.08 15.25 10.69
CA ILE A 293 4.79 14.28 9.86
C ILE A 293 5.45 13.28 10.80
N GLU A 294 4.99 12.04 10.77
CA GLU A 294 5.37 11.06 11.79
C GLU A 294 5.54 9.65 11.19
N ALA A 295 6.33 8.82 11.84
CA ALA A 295 6.41 7.42 11.47
C ALA A 295 5.14 6.67 11.90
N LEU A 296 4.65 5.79 11.02
CA LEU A 296 3.43 5.01 11.27
C LEU A 296 3.51 4.18 12.57
N ALA A 297 4.71 3.78 12.99
CA ALA A 297 4.92 3.06 14.23
C ALA A 297 4.52 3.86 15.50
N PHE A 298 4.63 5.19 15.46
CA PHE A 298 4.30 6.08 16.59
C PHE A 298 2.82 6.44 16.67
N ILE A 299 2.06 6.14 15.62
CA ILE A 299 0.61 6.39 15.57
C ILE A 299 -0.17 5.23 16.22
N ARG A 300 0.49 4.10 16.42
CA ARG A 300 -0.15 2.91 16.97
C ARG A 300 -0.76 3.16 18.35
N GLY A 301 -2.06 2.89 18.47
CA GLY A 301 -2.82 3.08 19.73
C GLY A 301 -3.39 4.49 19.92
N ARG A 302 -3.16 5.43 18.98
CA ARG A 302 -3.80 6.76 19.00
C ARG A 302 -5.19 6.70 18.39
N SER A 303 -6.11 7.47 18.95
CA SER A 303 -7.43 7.73 18.34
C SER A 303 -7.30 8.98 17.46
N LEU A 304 -7.58 8.84 16.18
CA LEU A 304 -7.51 9.92 15.19
C LEU A 304 -8.95 10.40 14.91
N SER A 305 -9.33 11.52 15.48
CA SER A 305 -10.62 12.19 15.23
C SER A 305 -10.39 13.51 14.49
N GLU A 306 -11.27 13.81 13.54
CA GLU A 306 -11.21 15.05 12.74
C GLU A 306 -9.82 15.27 12.10
N THR A 307 -9.18 14.17 11.70
CA THR A 307 -7.81 14.15 11.14
C THR A 307 -7.85 13.68 9.69
N TYR A 308 -7.19 14.43 8.80
CA TYR A 308 -6.94 13.99 7.44
C TYR A 308 -5.63 13.19 7.43
N CYS A 309 -5.73 11.88 7.23
CA CYS A 309 -4.57 10.97 7.25
C CYS A 309 -4.04 10.69 5.84
N ILE A 310 -2.71 10.77 5.66
CA ILE A 310 -1.98 10.47 4.42
C ILE A 310 -0.93 9.41 4.72
#